data_f7f62d8bdf98f36b0a5ba795cd5d5bb2
#
_entry.id   f7f62d8bdf98f36b0a5ba795cd5d5bb2
#
_cell.length_a   1.000
_cell.length_b   1.000
_cell.length_c   1.000
_cell.angle_alpha   90.00
_cell.angle_beta   90.00
_cell.angle_gamma   90.00
#
_symmetry.space_group_name_H-M   'P 1'
#
loop_
_entity.id
_entity.type
_entity.pdbx_description
1 polymer ?
#
loop_
_entity_poly.entity_id
_entity_poly.type
_entity_poly.pdbx_seq_one_letter_code
_entity_poly.pdbx_strand_id
1 'polypeptide(L)'
;QYTQWAVDRGFAVIDINIPKHVTEPEDSHEYAAEADPQQRTDETESLAKYLWDNYIELSDSDHIFFMGVGQAYSSLIGFLKKNDRCREKLRKIIGFISDSCPLPSYKSATDDYLDRWYKDTSKIYVAADHYLWEKHKMKPPSRKWGSLQKSDYNDMQEMLAYHHKEVTGILNAEINGWQPSDVPVVVASEVDM
;
A
#
# COMPACT_ATOMS: atom_id res chain seq x y z
N GLN A 1 12.18 10.86 0.20
CA GLN A 1 12.68 10.42 -1.13
C GLN A 1 11.55 10.24 -2.14
N TYR A 2 10.56 9.38 -1.88
CA TYR A 2 9.46 9.09 -2.84
C TYR A 2 8.59 10.32 -3.10
N THR A 3 8.16 11.03 -2.06
CA THR A 3 7.36 12.24 -2.17
C THR A 3 8.08 13.31 -3.01
N GLN A 4 9.36 13.55 -2.72
CA GLN A 4 10.16 14.51 -3.49
C GLN A 4 10.28 14.11 -4.96
N TRP A 5 10.58 12.81 -5.23
CA TRP A 5 10.64 12.30 -6.58
C TRP A 5 9.31 12.48 -7.33
N ALA A 6 8.18 12.21 -6.67
CA ALA A 6 6.87 12.36 -7.26
C ALA A 6 6.57 13.83 -7.62
N VAL A 7 6.83 14.76 -6.68
CA VAL A 7 6.66 16.20 -6.92
C VAL A 7 7.56 16.69 -8.06
N ASP A 8 8.83 16.27 -8.10
CA ASP A 8 9.79 16.63 -9.16
C ASP A 8 9.36 16.11 -10.55
N ARG A 9 8.50 15.08 -10.58
CA ARG A 9 7.90 14.52 -11.80
C ARG A 9 6.54 15.10 -12.15
N GLY A 10 6.04 16.05 -11.37
CA GLY A 10 4.76 16.72 -11.61
C GLY A 10 3.54 15.95 -11.11
N PHE A 11 3.73 14.95 -10.25
CA PHE A 11 2.61 14.29 -9.61
C PHE A 11 1.97 15.19 -8.55
N ALA A 12 0.64 15.17 -8.47
CA ALA A 12 -0.05 15.57 -7.26
C ALA A 12 0.11 14.47 -6.20
N VAL A 13 0.48 14.84 -4.98
CA VAL A 13 0.77 13.89 -3.90
C VAL A 13 -0.16 14.14 -2.73
N ILE A 14 -0.83 13.08 -2.27
CA ILE A 14 -1.52 13.06 -0.98
C ILE A 14 -0.70 12.15 -0.07
N ASP A 15 -0.05 12.74 0.92
CA ASP A 15 0.71 12.02 1.94
C ASP A 15 -0.17 11.84 3.18
N ILE A 16 -0.36 10.58 3.59
CA ILE A 16 -1.23 10.20 4.69
C ILE A 16 -0.37 9.55 5.76
N ASN A 17 -0.23 10.24 6.87
CA ASN A 17 0.38 9.68 8.06
C ASN A 17 -0.71 9.10 8.98
N ILE A 18 -0.65 7.80 9.23
CA ILE A 18 -1.54 7.12 10.16
C ILE A 18 -0.77 6.96 11.47
N PRO A 19 -1.16 7.68 12.55
CA PRO A 19 -0.45 7.63 13.82
C PRO A 19 -0.36 6.20 14.38
N LYS A 20 0.78 5.83 14.93
CA LYS A 20 1.05 4.51 15.50
C LYS A 20 0.03 4.11 16.57
N HIS A 21 -0.44 5.06 17.37
CA HIS A 21 -1.47 4.81 18.39
C HIS A 21 -2.83 4.38 17.82
N VAL A 22 -3.08 4.59 16.52
CA VAL A 22 -4.27 4.09 15.81
C VAL A 22 -4.06 2.67 15.31
N THR A 23 -2.80 2.26 15.09
CA THR A 23 -2.46 0.98 14.48
C THR A 23 -1.88 -0.05 15.45
N GLU A 24 -1.23 0.39 16.54
CA GLU A 24 -0.55 -0.50 17.51
C GLU A 24 -1.10 -0.36 18.93
N PRO A 25 -1.40 -1.48 19.62
CA PRO A 25 -1.92 -1.45 20.98
C PRO A 25 -0.89 -1.09 22.06
N GLU A 26 0.41 -1.20 21.75
CA GLU A 26 1.47 -1.14 22.77
C GLU A 26 1.80 0.25 23.31
N ASP A 27 1.49 1.32 22.59
CA ASP A 27 1.75 2.70 23.00
C ASP A 27 0.55 3.39 23.64
N SER A 28 -0.49 2.65 23.93
CA SER A 28 -1.69 3.21 24.55
C SER A 28 -1.52 3.44 26.04
N HIS A 29 -1.22 4.68 26.44
CA HIS A 29 -1.64 5.14 27.77
C HIS A 29 -3.11 4.80 27.99
N GLU A 30 -3.49 4.48 29.21
CA GLU A 30 -4.75 3.88 29.70
C GLU A 30 -6.06 4.13 28.93
N TYR A 31 -6.15 5.15 28.07
CA TYR A 31 -7.35 5.49 27.29
C TYR A 31 -7.46 4.81 25.91
N ALA A 32 -6.36 4.33 25.34
CA ALA A 32 -6.36 3.67 24.03
C ALA A 32 -6.37 2.13 24.15
N ALA A 33 -6.22 1.58 25.34
CA ALA A 33 -6.18 0.14 25.60
C ALA A 33 -7.50 -0.59 25.28
N GLU A 34 -8.61 0.12 25.13
CA GLU A 34 -9.95 -0.45 24.91
C GLU A 34 -10.38 -0.49 23.42
N ALA A 35 -9.62 0.11 22.51
CA ALA A 35 -10.03 0.09 21.10
C ALA A 35 -9.78 -1.30 20.48
N ASP A 36 -10.86 -1.94 20.06
CA ASP A 36 -10.85 -3.20 19.33
C ASP A 36 -9.96 -3.07 18.09
N PRO A 37 -9.04 -4.02 17.81
CA PRO A 37 -8.26 -4.06 16.58
C PRO A 37 -9.10 -3.92 15.30
N GLN A 38 -10.32 -4.43 15.30
CA GLN A 38 -11.27 -4.28 14.20
C GLN A 38 -11.71 -2.83 14.03
N GLN A 39 -12.02 -2.13 15.13
CA GLN A 39 -12.42 -0.72 15.10
C GLN A 39 -11.31 0.15 14.47
N ARG A 40 -10.05 -0.09 14.81
CA ARG A 40 -8.90 0.63 14.24
C ARG A 40 -8.75 0.40 12.74
N THR A 41 -8.94 -0.83 12.29
CA THR A 41 -8.93 -1.17 10.87
C THR A 41 -10.04 -0.44 10.14
N ASP A 42 -11.25 -0.42 10.71
CA ASP A 42 -12.42 0.25 10.12
C ASP A 42 -12.24 1.77 10.07
N GLU A 43 -11.60 2.39 11.08
CA GLU A 43 -11.28 3.83 11.07
C GLU A 43 -10.28 4.18 9.97
N THR A 44 -9.24 3.37 9.79
CA THR A 44 -8.24 3.59 8.75
C THR A 44 -8.82 3.37 7.34
N GLU A 45 -9.66 2.36 7.16
CA GLU A 45 -10.38 2.15 5.90
C GLU A 45 -11.37 3.30 5.63
N SER A 46 -12.00 3.83 6.66
CA SER A 46 -12.91 4.98 6.55
C SER A 46 -12.16 6.25 6.15
N LEU A 47 -10.95 6.47 6.67
CA LEU A 47 -10.07 7.55 6.23
C LEU A 47 -9.69 7.40 4.75
N ALA A 48 -9.29 6.21 4.32
CA ALA A 48 -8.98 5.95 2.92
C ALA A 48 -10.18 6.22 2.01
N LYS A 49 -11.37 5.80 2.44
CA LYS A 49 -12.62 6.09 1.73
C LYS A 49 -12.92 7.59 1.67
N TYR A 50 -12.79 8.29 2.79
CA TYR A 50 -12.98 9.75 2.83
C TYR A 50 -12.07 10.49 1.85
N LEU A 51 -10.79 10.12 1.81
CA LEU A 51 -9.82 10.72 0.90
C LEU A 51 -10.12 10.40 -0.55
N TRP A 52 -10.56 9.17 -0.82
CA TRP A 52 -11.00 8.79 -2.16
C TRP A 52 -12.18 9.63 -2.62
N ASP A 53 -13.27 9.64 -1.85
CA ASP A 53 -14.54 10.29 -2.24
C ASP A 53 -14.39 11.83 -2.37
N ASN A 54 -13.54 12.46 -1.56
CA ASN A 54 -13.47 13.92 -1.49
C ASN A 54 -12.32 14.53 -2.29
N TYR A 55 -11.31 13.76 -2.66
CA TYR A 55 -10.12 14.30 -3.33
C TYR A 55 -9.73 13.52 -4.58
N ILE A 56 -9.69 12.18 -4.50
CA ILE A 56 -9.11 11.37 -5.55
C ILE A 56 -10.12 11.11 -6.67
N GLU A 57 -11.35 10.70 -6.32
CA GLU A 57 -12.42 10.44 -7.31
C GLU A 57 -12.80 11.69 -8.08
N LEU A 58 -12.73 12.86 -7.43
CA LEU A 58 -13.05 14.16 -8.02
C LEU A 58 -11.95 14.67 -8.97
N SER A 59 -10.78 14.07 -8.95
CA SER A 59 -9.72 14.44 -9.87
C SER A 59 -9.96 13.87 -11.26
N ASP A 60 -9.62 14.63 -12.29
CA ASP A 60 -9.71 14.20 -13.69
C ASP A 60 -8.61 13.20 -14.05
N SER A 61 -7.80 12.75 -13.06
CA SER A 61 -6.72 11.83 -13.31
C SER A 61 -7.19 10.40 -13.55
N ASP A 62 -6.73 9.82 -14.66
CA ASP A 62 -6.94 8.41 -15.01
C ASP A 62 -5.81 7.49 -14.53
N HIS A 63 -4.78 8.06 -13.87
CA HIS A 63 -3.59 7.34 -13.43
C HIS A 63 -3.33 7.59 -11.95
N ILE A 64 -3.75 6.66 -11.12
CA ILE A 64 -3.56 6.70 -9.68
C ILE A 64 -2.56 5.62 -9.28
N PHE A 65 -1.61 6.01 -8.44
CA PHE A 65 -0.63 5.10 -7.84
C PHE A 65 -0.81 5.11 -6.33
N PHE A 66 -0.87 3.93 -5.74
CA PHE A 66 -0.91 3.77 -4.30
C PHE A 66 0.42 3.23 -3.79
N MET A 67 0.91 3.82 -2.71
CA MET A 67 2.07 3.32 -1.98
C MET A 67 1.71 3.23 -0.50
N GLY A 68 1.87 2.04 0.08
CA GLY A 68 1.55 1.78 1.48
C GLY A 68 2.71 1.10 2.21
N VAL A 69 2.88 1.45 3.47
CA VAL A 69 3.93 0.94 4.35
C VAL A 69 3.30 0.30 5.57
N GLY A 70 3.70 -0.93 5.90
CA GLY A 70 3.25 -1.63 7.09
C GLY A 70 1.72 -1.79 7.13
N GLN A 71 1.12 -1.44 8.26
CA GLN A 71 -0.32 -1.56 8.47
C GLN A 71 -1.15 -0.66 7.54
N ALA A 72 -0.63 0.51 7.14
CA ALA A 72 -1.29 1.38 6.18
C ALA A 72 -1.54 0.68 4.83
N TYR A 73 -0.60 -0.17 4.38
CA TYR A 73 -0.82 -1.01 3.21
C TYR A 73 -1.99 -1.99 3.39
N SER A 74 -2.08 -2.63 4.56
CA SER A 74 -3.16 -3.58 4.86
C SER A 74 -4.54 -2.91 4.83
N SER A 75 -4.64 -1.71 5.42
CA SER A 75 -5.86 -0.90 5.41
C SER A 75 -6.25 -0.45 4.01
N LEU A 76 -5.27 -0.06 3.19
CA LEU A 76 -5.49 0.27 1.79
C LEU A 76 -6.08 -0.93 1.02
N ILE A 77 -5.56 -2.13 1.22
CA ILE A 77 -6.09 -3.33 0.58
C ILE A 77 -7.51 -3.65 1.08
N GLY A 78 -7.79 -3.42 2.37
CA GLY A 78 -9.14 -3.51 2.93
C GLY A 78 -10.12 -2.58 2.24
N PHE A 79 -9.73 -1.31 2.10
CA PHE A 79 -10.50 -0.31 1.36
C PHE A 79 -10.77 -0.72 -0.10
N LEU A 80 -9.75 -1.17 -0.84
CA LEU A 80 -9.88 -1.57 -2.24
C LEU A 80 -10.81 -2.78 -2.44
N LYS A 81 -10.89 -3.69 -1.47
CA LYS A 81 -11.84 -4.81 -1.52
C LYS A 81 -13.29 -4.38 -1.47
N LYS A 82 -13.56 -3.30 -0.75
CA LYS A 82 -14.92 -2.77 -0.53
C LYS A 82 -15.34 -1.76 -1.60
N ASN A 83 -14.40 -1.27 -2.43
CA ASN A 83 -14.61 -0.17 -3.36
C ASN A 83 -14.13 -0.49 -4.78
N ASP A 84 -14.97 -1.15 -5.55
CA ASP A 84 -14.65 -1.67 -6.89
C ASP A 84 -14.27 -0.57 -7.90
N ARG A 85 -14.91 0.61 -7.79
CA ARG A 85 -14.68 1.74 -8.71
C ARG A 85 -13.25 2.25 -8.69
N CYS A 86 -12.55 2.12 -7.54
CA CYS A 86 -11.16 2.57 -7.43
C CYS A 86 -10.22 1.84 -8.39
N ARG A 87 -10.56 0.59 -8.75
CA ARG A 87 -9.71 -0.26 -9.58
C ARG A 87 -9.54 0.23 -11.01
N GLU A 88 -10.53 0.92 -11.56
CA GLU A 88 -10.50 1.41 -12.94
C GLU A 88 -9.41 2.47 -13.16
N LYS A 89 -9.24 3.36 -12.17
CA LYS A 89 -8.24 4.43 -12.19
C LYS A 89 -6.87 4.01 -11.66
N LEU A 90 -6.80 2.90 -10.90
CA LEU A 90 -5.60 2.48 -10.20
C LEU A 90 -4.65 1.72 -11.12
N ARG A 91 -3.45 2.25 -11.33
CA ARG A 91 -2.44 1.70 -12.25
C ARG A 91 -1.42 0.83 -11.53
N LYS A 92 -0.97 1.25 -10.35
CA LYS A 92 0.01 0.48 -9.57
C LYS A 92 -0.21 0.62 -8.07
N ILE A 93 0.04 -0.47 -7.36
CA ILE A 93 0.03 -0.54 -5.91
C ILE A 93 1.42 -1.00 -5.47
N ILE A 94 2.10 -0.20 -4.68
CA ILE A 94 3.39 -0.54 -4.09
C ILE A 94 3.20 -0.77 -2.60
N GLY A 95 3.68 -1.90 -2.09
CA GLY A 95 3.60 -2.25 -0.67
C GLY A 95 4.99 -2.51 -0.08
N PHE A 96 5.18 -2.07 1.17
CA PHE A 96 6.33 -2.44 1.98
C PHE A 96 5.83 -3.06 3.28
N ILE A 97 6.23 -4.29 3.56
CA ILE A 97 5.73 -5.10 4.67
C ILE A 97 6.90 -5.54 5.55
N SER A 98 6.87 -5.11 6.82
CA SER A 98 7.84 -5.56 7.83
C SER A 98 7.56 -7.00 8.27
N ASP A 99 8.47 -7.56 9.05
CA ASP A 99 8.41 -8.92 9.60
C ASP A 99 7.18 -9.17 10.47
N SER A 100 6.79 -8.16 11.25
CA SER A 100 5.67 -8.22 12.20
C SER A 100 4.30 -7.91 11.58
N CYS A 101 4.27 -7.33 10.38
CA CYS A 101 3.02 -6.92 9.75
C CYS A 101 2.37 -8.08 8.96
N PRO A 102 1.11 -8.44 9.22
CA PRO A 102 0.44 -9.48 8.45
C PRO A 102 0.22 -9.06 7.00
N LEU A 103 0.51 -9.97 6.09
CA LEU A 103 0.30 -9.74 4.67
C LEU A 103 -1.20 -9.80 4.32
N PRO A 104 -1.79 -8.71 3.80
CA PRO A 104 -3.19 -8.71 3.44
C PRO A 104 -3.45 -9.59 2.22
N SER A 105 -4.56 -10.32 2.24
CA SER A 105 -4.98 -11.19 1.14
C SER A 105 -6.08 -10.52 0.33
N TYR A 106 -5.88 -10.37 -0.96
CA TYR A 106 -6.90 -9.90 -1.91
C TYR A 106 -7.57 -11.09 -2.61
N LYS A 107 -8.27 -11.91 -1.82
CA LYS A 107 -8.98 -13.08 -2.36
C LYS A 107 -10.45 -12.75 -2.60
N SER A 108 -10.93 -12.95 -3.82
CA SER A 108 -12.35 -13.08 -4.09
C SER A 108 -12.77 -14.55 -3.99
N ALA A 109 -13.93 -14.81 -3.42
CA ALA A 109 -14.51 -16.17 -3.36
C ALA A 109 -15.05 -16.63 -4.72
N THR A 110 -15.31 -15.71 -5.64
CA THR A 110 -16.09 -15.93 -6.86
C THR A 110 -15.41 -15.43 -8.13
N ASP A 111 -14.26 -14.75 -8.06
CA ASP A 111 -13.69 -14.05 -9.21
C ASP A 111 -12.17 -14.17 -9.31
N ASP A 112 -11.71 -15.10 -10.14
CA ASP A 112 -10.29 -15.27 -10.49
C ASP A 112 -9.70 -14.06 -11.22
N TYR A 113 -10.54 -13.19 -11.79
CA TYR A 113 -10.09 -11.96 -12.43
C TYR A 113 -9.49 -10.98 -11.41
N LEU A 114 -10.10 -10.86 -10.24
CA LEU A 114 -9.63 -9.95 -9.19
C LEU A 114 -8.27 -10.37 -8.63
N ASP A 115 -8.05 -11.67 -8.43
CA ASP A 115 -6.75 -12.21 -7.98
C ASP A 115 -5.65 -11.93 -9.02
N ARG A 116 -5.99 -12.01 -10.30
CA ARG A 116 -5.07 -11.72 -11.40
C ARG A 116 -4.77 -10.22 -11.49
N TRP A 117 -5.82 -9.40 -11.50
CA TRP A 117 -5.69 -7.95 -11.50
C TRP A 117 -4.78 -7.47 -10.35
N TYR A 118 -5.04 -7.94 -9.14
CA TYR A 118 -4.24 -7.55 -7.98
C TYR A 118 -2.78 -7.98 -8.12
N LYS A 119 -2.53 -9.19 -8.62
CA LYS A 119 -1.16 -9.66 -8.88
C LYS A 119 -0.44 -8.81 -9.91
N ASP A 120 -1.11 -8.42 -10.98
CA ASP A 120 -0.49 -7.68 -12.09
C ASP A 120 -0.30 -6.19 -11.74
N THR A 121 -1.22 -5.65 -10.93
CA THR A 121 -1.20 -4.24 -10.51
C THR A 121 -0.29 -3.98 -9.30
N SER A 122 -0.08 -4.97 -8.43
CA SER A 122 0.70 -4.78 -7.20
C SER A 122 2.17 -5.20 -7.33
N LYS A 123 3.02 -4.52 -6.56
CA LYS A 123 4.41 -4.93 -6.28
C LYS A 123 4.66 -4.75 -4.79
N ILE A 124 5.00 -5.82 -4.08
CA ILE A 124 5.05 -5.84 -2.63
C ILE A 124 6.41 -6.33 -2.18
N TYR A 125 7.14 -5.47 -1.51
CA TYR A 125 8.43 -5.78 -0.90
C TYR A 125 8.20 -6.25 0.53
N VAL A 126 8.67 -7.44 0.85
CA VAL A 126 8.46 -8.09 2.15
C VAL A 126 9.81 -8.33 2.81
N ALA A 127 9.93 -8.00 4.08
CA ALA A 127 11.15 -8.13 4.87
C ALA A 127 11.81 -9.51 4.74
N ALA A 128 13.13 -9.56 4.86
CA ALA A 128 13.94 -10.77 4.63
C ALA A 128 13.56 -11.93 5.54
N ASP A 129 13.21 -11.66 6.79
CA ASP A 129 12.89 -12.63 7.83
C ASP A 129 11.38 -12.79 8.10
N HIS A 130 10.53 -12.20 7.25
CA HIS A 130 9.09 -12.36 7.37
C HIS A 130 8.69 -13.84 7.36
N TYR A 131 7.81 -14.25 8.29
CA TYR A 131 7.35 -15.64 8.51
C TYR A 131 6.80 -16.33 7.23
N LEU A 132 6.34 -15.55 6.27
CA LEU A 132 5.83 -16.02 4.99
C LEU A 132 6.87 -16.87 4.25
N TRP A 133 8.13 -16.48 4.29
CA TRP A 133 9.19 -17.15 3.55
C TRP A 133 9.49 -18.54 4.09
N GLU A 134 9.37 -18.74 5.39
CA GLU A 134 9.49 -20.06 5.99
C GLU A 134 8.34 -20.98 5.57
N LYS A 135 7.13 -20.43 5.58
CA LYS A 135 5.90 -21.17 5.26
C LYS A 135 5.82 -21.60 3.78
N HIS A 136 6.48 -20.87 2.90
CA HIS A 136 6.41 -21.07 1.44
C HIS A 136 7.73 -21.53 0.80
N LYS A 137 8.64 -22.17 1.56
CA LYS A 137 9.92 -22.70 1.04
C LYS A 137 9.79 -23.60 -0.18
N MET A 138 8.64 -24.25 -0.37
CA MET A 138 8.42 -25.26 -1.39
C MET A 138 7.39 -24.87 -2.48
N LYS A 139 6.67 -23.78 -2.31
CA LYS A 139 5.62 -23.36 -3.26
C LYS A 139 5.66 -21.85 -3.46
N PRO A 140 5.51 -21.38 -4.71
CA PRO A 140 5.41 -19.94 -4.95
C PRO A 140 4.21 -19.36 -4.18
N PRO A 141 4.32 -18.15 -3.65
CA PRO A 141 3.23 -17.48 -2.98
C PRO A 141 1.98 -17.40 -3.85
N SER A 142 0.81 -17.57 -3.24
CA SER A 142 -0.47 -17.51 -3.94
C SER A 142 -0.72 -16.10 -4.51
N ARG A 143 -1.36 -16.02 -5.69
CA ARG A 143 -1.75 -14.77 -6.37
C ARG A 143 -2.55 -13.82 -5.48
N LYS A 144 -3.29 -14.33 -4.51
CA LYS A 144 -4.08 -13.55 -3.55
C LYS A 144 -3.27 -12.53 -2.74
N TRP A 145 -1.97 -12.68 -2.68
CA TRP A 145 -1.06 -11.74 -2.00
C TRP A 145 -0.38 -10.75 -2.95
N GLY A 146 -0.76 -10.74 -4.22
CA GLY A 146 -0.15 -9.87 -5.21
C GLY A 146 1.21 -10.37 -5.71
N SER A 147 1.99 -9.49 -6.29
CA SER A 147 3.35 -9.76 -6.78
C SER A 147 4.36 -9.50 -5.66
N LEU A 148 4.74 -10.58 -4.94
CA LEU A 148 5.67 -10.50 -3.82
C LEU A 148 7.12 -10.50 -4.28
N GLN A 149 7.94 -9.69 -3.62
CA GLN A 149 9.39 -9.71 -3.70
C GLN A 149 9.98 -9.74 -2.29
N LYS A 150 10.89 -10.68 -2.05
CA LYS A 150 11.67 -10.69 -0.81
C LYS A 150 12.67 -9.54 -0.86
N SER A 151 12.71 -8.72 0.18
CA SER A 151 13.77 -7.75 0.40
C SER A 151 14.99 -8.44 1.04
N ASP A 152 16.16 -7.85 0.86
CA ASP A 152 17.37 -8.27 1.58
C ASP A 152 17.46 -7.63 2.98
N TYR A 153 16.53 -6.71 3.30
CA TYR A 153 16.50 -5.92 4.53
C TYR A 153 15.27 -6.24 5.36
N ASN A 154 15.39 -6.05 6.67
CA ASN A 154 14.28 -6.18 7.63
C ASN A 154 13.77 -4.81 8.09
N ASP A 155 14.67 -3.85 8.23
CA ASP A 155 14.32 -2.49 8.61
C ASP A 155 13.55 -1.78 7.48
N MET A 156 12.46 -1.13 7.84
CA MET A 156 11.56 -0.48 6.88
C MET A 156 12.23 0.69 6.16
N GLN A 157 13.06 1.46 6.86
CA GLN A 157 13.74 2.61 6.25
C GLN A 157 14.80 2.14 5.26
N GLU A 158 15.53 1.06 5.58
CA GLU A 158 16.47 0.42 4.68
C GLU A 158 15.78 -0.15 3.45
N MET A 159 14.63 -0.82 3.62
CA MET A 159 13.82 -1.34 2.52
C MET A 159 13.38 -0.22 1.58
N LEU A 160 12.84 0.87 2.13
CA LEU A 160 12.40 2.04 1.37
C LEU A 160 13.55 2.69 0.60
N ALA A 161 14.72 2.83 1.23
CA ALA A 161 15.90 3.41 0.61
C ALA A 161 16.46 2.52 -0.50
N TYR A 162 16.60 1.23 -0.24
CA TYR A 162 17.17 0.26 -1.17
C TYR A 162 16.33 0.11 -2.45
N HIS A 163 15.02 -0.05 -2.27
CA HIS A 163 14.10 -0.26 -3.40
C HIS A 163 13.66 1.02 -4.11
N HIS A 164 14.11 2.20 -3.66
CA HIS A 164 13.69 3.47 -4.23
C HIS A 164 13.88 3.55 -5.75
N LYS A 165 15.06 3.15 -6.24
CA LYS A 165 15.38 3.20 -7.69
C LYS A 165 14.49 2.23 -8.50
N GLU A 166 14.25 1.05 -7.99
CA GLU A 166 13.39 0.05 -8.64
C GLU A 166 11.93 0.54 -8.69
N VAL A 167 11.39 1.00 -7.57
CA VAL A 167 10.02 1.50 -7.47
C VAL A 167 9.79 2.70 -8.39
N THR A 168 10.67 3.69 -8.33
CA THR A 168 10.56 4.86 -9.22
C THR A 168 10.71 4.48 -10.68
N GLY A 169 11.50 3.46 -11.01
CA GLY A 169 11.59 2.88 -12.34
C GLY A 169 10.29 2.23 -12.80
N ILE A 170 9.63 1.47 -11.91
CA ILE A 170 8.31 0.86 -12.18
C ILE A 170 7.26 1.94 -12.44
N LEU A 171 7.18 2.95 -11.57
CA LEU A 171 6.22 4.05 -11.72
C LEU A 171 6.47 4.86 -13.00
N ASN A 172 7.75 5.13 -13.33
CA ASN A 172 8.11 5.78 -14.60
C ASN A 172 7.70 4.95 -15.82
N ALA A 173 7.80 3.63 -15.77
CA ALA A 173 7.41 2.76 -16.87
C ALA A 173 5.89 2.82 -17.12
N GLU A 174 5.09 2.91 -16.06
CA GLU A 174 3.64 3.03 -16.16
C GLU A 174 3.18 4.37 -16.78
N ILE A 175 4.00 5.44 -16.64
CA ILE A 175 3.70 6.76 -17.19
C ILE A 175 4.40 7.05 -18.53
N ASN A 176 5.23 6.14 -19.05
CA ASN A 176 5.89 6.32 -20.34
C ASN A 176 4.89 6.39 -21.50
N GLY A 177 4.75 7.58 -22.06
CA GLY A 177 3.75 7.92 -23.10
C GLY A 177 2.71 8.92 -22.62
N TRP A 178 2.79 9.33 -21.35
CA TRP A 178 1.85 10.19 -20.67
C TRP A 178 2.47 11.56 -20.35
N GLN A 179 1.65 12.63 -20.36
CA GLN A 179 2.11 14.00 -20.07
C GLN A 179 1.90 14.33 -18.58
N PRO A 180 2.83 15.04 -17.90
CA PRO A 180 2.87 15.17 -16.44
C PRO A 180 1.71 15.94 -15.77
N SER A 181 0.77 16.50 -16.51
CA SER A 181 -0.21 17.46 -15.98
C SER A 181 -1.37 16.85 -15.17
N ASP A 182 -1.52 15.53 -15.10
CA ASP A 182 -2.79 14.93 -14.71
C ASP A 182 -2.72 13.84 -13.60
N VAL A 183 -1.64 13.70 -12.81
CA VAL A 183 -1.53 12.59 -11.83
C VAL A 183 -1.54 12.98 -10.35
N PRO A 184 -2.49 12.51 -9.55
CA PRO A 184 -2.33 12.42 -8.10
C PRO A 184 -1.60 11.13 -7.67
N VAL A 185 -0.59 11.22 -6.83
CA VAL A 185 -0.02 10.09 -6.09
C VAL A 185 -0.49 10.15 -4.64
N VAL A 186 -1.09 9.07 -4.17
CA VAL A 186 -1.40 8.92 -2.74
C VAL A 186 -0.29 8.08 -2.10
N VAL A 187 0.49 8.68 -1.23
CA VAL A 187 1.48 7.98 -0.42
C VAL A 187 0.95 7.89 1.00
N ALA A 188 0.68 6.69 1.46
CA ALA A 188 0.40 6.44 2.86
C ALA A 188 1.68 5.95 3.52
N SER A 189 2.18 6.69 4.49
CA SER A 189 3.35 6.31 5.28
C SER A 189 3.01 6.27 6.76
N GLU A 190 3.53 5.27 7.45
CA GLU A 190 3.55 5.21 8.89
C GLU A 190 4.87 5.87 9.34
N VAL A 191 4.79 6.95 10.10
CA VAL A 191 5.97 7.63 10.66
C VAL A 191 6.03 7.32 12.14
N ASP A 192 7.11 6.66 12.54
CA ASP A 192 7.51 6.58 13.95
C ASP A 192 7.84 8.00 14.45
N MET A 193 7.04 8.51 15.36
CA MET A 193 7.41 9.64 16.21
C MET A 193 7.83 9.13 17.57
#